data_be212977e90b5739e32cd78df8702f66
#
_entry.id   be212977e90b5739e32cd78df8702f66
#
_cell.length_a   1.000
_cell.length_b   1.000
_cell.length_c   1.000
_cell.angle_alpha   90.00
_cell.angle_beta   90.00
_cell.angle_gamma   90.00
#
_symmetry.space_group_name_H-M   'P 1'
#
loop_
_entity.id
_entity.type
_entity.pdbx_description
1 polymer ?
#
loop_
_entity_poly.entity_id
_entity_poly.type
_entity_poly.pdbx_seq_one_letter_code
_entity_poly.pdbx_strand_id
1 'polypeptide(L)'
;MIRCVRGAALAAQVAAIVALSAAAYAQTAQTPVQRGDYLVNAVMACDGCHTPRGPGGFLMDKRMSGGSQVWDEPEFLVKGSNITRDRDTGIGTWSAEDLKRALTEGVRPNGVPLAPQMPYSFYKILTPADLDAVVAYIGTIPAVKNEVQPPVYKAAMHATAIPGGEKPMPEADMRDPIKRGFYLATIAHCMECHAKTPDGRMDFNNHLGKGGHVMKGPFGEVTVANITSHPTKGIGGWTDAELKRALVEAKGKDGRTFKLPMARHIYYSKLTEADLNALMAYVRTLPAKE
;
A
#
# COMPACT_ATOMS: atom_id res chain seq x y z
N MET A 1 -61.44 31.15 -3.12
CA MET A 1 -60.26 31.00 -4.00
C MET A 1 -58.95 31.04 -3.20
N ILE A 2 -58.71 30.14 -2.20
CA ILE A 2 -57.46 30.12 -1.38
C ILE A 2 -57.00 28.66 -1.11
N ARG A 3 -57.03 27.79 -2.09
CA ARG A 3 -56.57 26.38 -1.88
C ARG A 3 -55.52 25.85 -2.86
N CYS A 4 -55.08 26.61 -3.86
CA CYS A 4 -54.11 26.13 -4.86
C CYS A 4 -52.66 26.60 -4.67
N VAL A 5 -52.35 27.50 -3.74
CA VAL A 5 -51.00 28.09 -3.64
C VAL A 5 -50.06 27.26 -2.69
N ARG A 6 -50.61 26.47 -1.77
CA ARG A 6 -49.79 25.71 -0.81
C ARG A 6 -49.14 24.42 -1.39
N GLY A 7 -49.72 23.86 -2.45
CA GLY A 7 -49.19 22.64 -3.06
C GLY A 7 -47.93 22.86 -3.91
N ALA A 8 -47.85 24.01 -4.59
CA ALA A 8 -46.73 24.32 -5.46
C ALA A 8 -45.43 24.65 -4.70
N ALA A 9 -45.56 25.26 -3.51
CA ALA A 9 -44.39 25.61 -2.68
C ALA A 9 -43.72 24.36 -2.04
N LEU A 10 -44.53 23.35 -1.64
CA LEU A 10 -43.98 22.11 -1.07
C LEU A 10 -43.27 21.25 -2.14
N ALA A 11 -43.81 21.20 -3.36
CA ALA A 11 -43.17 20.45 -4.46
C ALA A 11 -41.82 21.07 -4.90
N ALA A 12 -41.73 22.40 -4.89
CA ALA A 12 -40.49 23.10 -5.21
C ALA A 12 -39.41 22.92 -4.13
N GLN A 13 -39.77 22.84 -2.86
CA GLN A 13 -38.83 22.61 -1.76
C GLN A 13 -38.29 21.15 -1.76
N VAL A 14 -39.11 20.16 -2.05
CA VAL A 14 -38.70 18.77 -2.15
C VAL A 14 -37.77 18.55 -3.35
N ALA A 15 -38.05 19.17 -4.49
CA ALA A 15 -37.20 19.11 -5.69
C ALA A 15 -35.84 19.78 -5.45
N ALA A 16 -35.79 20.88 -4.70
CA ALA A 16 -34.52 21.55 -4.36
C ALA A 16 -33.65 20.72 -3.38
N ILE A 17 -34.26 20.02 -2.41
CA ILE A 17 -33.56 19.17 -1.45
C ILE A 17 -33.00 17.91 -2.15
N VAL A 18 -33.73 17.34 -3.10
CA VAL A 18 -33.27 16.19 -3.90
C VAL A 18 -32.15 16.59 -4.86
N ALA A 19 -32.20 17.80 -5.45
CA ALA A 19 -31.14 18.30 -6.31
C ALA A 19 -29.85 18.65 -5.53
N LEU A 20 -29.97 19.18 -4.32
CA LEU A 20 -28.82 19.45 -3.43
C LEU A 20 -28.18 18.16 -2.91
N SER A 21 -28.95 17.11 -2.64
CA SER A 21 -28.40 15.80 -2.25
C SER A 21 -27.72 15.08 -3.42
N ALA A 22 -28.22 15.21 -4.64
CA ALA A 22 -27.56 14.66 -5.84
C ALA A 22 -26.25 15.38 -6.18
N ALA A 23 -26.15 16.69 -5.96
CA ALA A 23 -24.92 17.45 -6.15
C ALA A 23 -23.84 17.13 -5.09
N ALA A 24 -24.23 16.77 -3.87
CA ALA A 24 -23.29 16.36 -2.82
C ALA A 24 -22.69 14.95 -3.06
N TYR A 25 -23.30 14.13 -3.92
CA TYR A 25 -22.79 12.80 -4.30
C TYR A 25 -21.96 12.79 -5.59
N ALA A 26 -21.85 13.90 -6.29
CA ALA A 26 -20.91 14.07 -7.38
C ALA A 26 -19.51 14.37 -6.82
N GLN A 27 -18.95 13.44 -6.04
CA GLN A 27 -17.51 13.36 -5.86
C GLN A 27 -16.95 13.17 -7.27
N THR A 28 -16.27 14.18 -7.79
CA THR A 28 -15.64 14.12 -9.12
C THR A 28 -14.83 12.84 -9.17
N ALA A 29 -15.21 11.92 -10.06
CA ALA A 29 -14.52 10.66 -10.21
C ALA A 29 -13.02 10.97 -10.43
N GLN A 30 -12.16 10.44 -9.58
CA GLN A 30 -10.71 10.61 -9.72
C GLN A 30 -10.29 10.15 -11.11
N THR A 31 -9.44 10.92 -11.78
CA THR A 31 -8.80 10.43 -13.01
C THR A 31 -7.89 9.23 -12.66
N PRO A 32 -7.59 8.35 -13.62
CA PRO A 32 -6.67 7.24 -13.37
C PRO A 32 -5.33 7.69 -12.77
N VAL A 33 -4.78 8.82 -13.26
CA VAL A 33 -3.52 9.38 -12.72
C VAL A 33 -3.68 9.82 -11.26
N GLN A 34 -4.78 10.47 -10.90
CA GLN A 34 -5.04 10.88 -9.50
C GLN A 34 -5.24 9.66 -8.59
N ARG A 35 -5.94 8.64 -9.08
CA ARG A 35 -6.08 7.38 -8.33
C ARG A 35 -4.75 6.67 -8.16
N GLY A 36 -3.93 6.61 -9.21
CA GLY A 36 -2.59 6.04 -9.16
C GLY A 36 -1.65 6.82 -8.24
N ASP A 37 -1.72 8.15 -8.26
CA ASP A 37 -0.98 9.01 -7.32
C ASP A 37 -1.31 8.64 -5.86
N TYR A 38 -2.59 8.52 -5.55
CA TYR A 38 -3.05 8.11 -4.23
C TYR A 38 -2.53 6.71 -3.85
N LEU A 39 -2.68 5.72 -4.73
CA LEU A 39 -2.24 4.35 -4.45
C LEU A 39 -0.73 4.28 -4.23
N VAL A 40 0.06 4.88 -5.12
CA VAL A 40 1.54 4.83 -5.06
C VAL A 40 2.08 5.59 -3.85
N ASN A 41 1.47 6.73 -3.48
CA ASN A 41 2.03 7.66 -2.49
C ASN A 41 1.37 7.62 -1.11
N ALA A 42 0.21 6.98 -0.98
CA ALA A 42 -0.46 6.85 0.31
C ALA A 42 -0.55 5.39 0.77
N VAL A 43 -0.77 4.44 -0.15
CA VAL A 43 -1.03 3.04 0.20
C VAL A 43 0.19 2.17 0.02
N MET A 44 0.70 2.07 -1.22
CA MET A 44 1.80 1.16 -1.60
C MET A 44 3.17 1.66 -1.15
N ALA A 45 3.33 2.97 -0.93
CA ALA A 45 4.55 3.60 -0.41
C ALA A 45 5.82 3.30 -1.23
N CYS A 46 5.72 3.35 -2.57
CA CYS A 46 6.79 2.96 -3.49
C CYS A 46 8.08 3.77 -3.28
N ASP A 47 7.98 5.03 -2.83
CA ASP A 47 9.14 5.87 -2.45
C ASP A 47 10.03 5.19 -1.41
N GLY A 48 9.46 4.34 -0.56
CA GLY A 48 10.20 3.62 0.49
C GLY A 48 11.40 2.84 -0.03
N CYS A 49 11.27 2.27 -1.22
CA CYS A 49 12.29 1.45 -1.88
C CYS A 49 12.92 2.15 -3.09
N HIS A 50 12.14 2.95 -3.83
CA HIS A 50 12.55 3.48 -5.12
C HIS A 50 13.06 4.92 -5.09
N THR A 51 12.92 5.66 -3.98
CA THR A 51 13.50 7.01 -3.86
C THR A 51 14.79 6.96 -3.05
N PRO A 52 15.91 7.47 -3.59
CA PRO A 52 17.16 7.52 -2.87
C PRO A 52 17.05 8.30 -1.56
N ARG A 53 17.91 7.95 -0.61
CA ARG A 53 17.97 8.61 0.70
C ARG A 53 19.35 9.24 0.92
N GLY A 54 19.34 10.43 1.49
CA GLY A 54 20.50 11.12 2.04
C GLY A 54 20.37 11.31 3.55
N PRO A 55 21.30 12.05 4.18
CA PRO A 55 21.27 12.30 5.62
C PRO A 55 19.97 12.95 6.13
N GLY A 56 19.31 13.76 5.30
CA GLY A 56 18.06 14.45 5.64
C GLY A 56 16.77 13.70 5.25
N GLY A 57 16.84 12.46 4.78
CA GLY A 57 15.67 11.69 4.33
C GLY A 57 15.67 11.43 2.82
N PHE A 58 14.49 11.43 2.20
CA PHE A 58 14.37 11.18 0.76
C PHE A 58 14.95 12.36 -0.07
N LEU A 59 15.73 12.00 -1.11
CA LEU A 59 16.21 12.94 -2.13
C LEU A 59 15.11 13.14 -3.18
N MET A 60 14.24 14.12 -2.94
CA MET A 60 13.04 14.33 -3.78
C MET A 60 13.37 14.85 -5.19
N ASP A 61 14.52 15.45 -5.40
CA ASP A 61 15.08 15.78 -6.72
C ASP A 61 15.44 14.54 -7.55
N LYS A 62 15.66 13.40 -6.88
CA LYS A 62 15.93 12.08 -7.46
C LYS A 62 14.82 11.07 -7.19
N ARG A 63 13.60 11.57 -7.01
CA ARG A 63 12.47 10.73 -6.65
C ARG A 63 12.28 9.58 -7.63
N MET A 64 12.05 8.37 -7.10
CA MET A 64 11.84 7.11 -7.85
C MET A 64 13.02 6.66 -8.72
N SER A 65 14.21 7.25 -8.57
CA SER A 65 15.39 6.85 -9.37
C SER A 65 16.19 5.67 -8.79
N GLY A 66 15.81 5.14 -7.63
CA GLY A 66 16.40 3.91 -7.07
C GLY A 66 17.80 4.06 -6.49
N GLY A 67 18.43 2.93 -6.21
CA GLY A 67 19.85 2.79 -5.90
C GLY A 67 20.26 2.80 -4.43
N SER A 68 19.53 3.45 -3.53
CA SER A 68 19.97 3.58 -2.14
C SER A 68 19.52 2.45 -1.21
N GLN A 69 18.39 1.85 -1.51
CA GLN A 69 17.88 0.72 -0.71
C GLN A 69 18.48 -0.57 -1.24
N VAL A 70 19.15 -1.33 -0.36
CA VAL A 70 19.89 -2.54 -0.71
C VAL A 70 19.40 -3.70 0.15
N TRP A 71 19.20 -4.84 -0.48
CA TRP A 71 18.91 -6.11 0.18
C TRP A 71 19.95 -7.14 -0.27
N ASP A 72 20.71 -7.65 0.70
CA ASP A 72 21.70 -8.71 0.52
C ASP A 72 21.22 -9.94 1.31
N GLU A 73 20.50 -10.80 0.61
CA GLU A 73 19.89 -12.00 1.16
C GLU A 73 20.62 -13.25 0.64
N PRO A 74 20.41 -14.42 1.25
CA PRO A 74 21.04 -15.66 0.78
C PRO A 74 20.77 -15.94 -0.71
N GLU A 75 19.58 -15.59 -1.21
CA GLU A 75 19.15 -15.89 -2.57
C GLU A 75 19.48 -14.78 -3.57
N PHE A 76 19.72 -13.55 -3.11
CA PHE A 76 19.93 -12.42 -4.01
C PHE A 76 20.64 -11.23 -3.36
N LEU A 77 21.28 -10.40 -4.21
CA LEU A 77 21.66 -9.03 -3.89
C LEU A 77 20.92 -8.10 -4.87
N VAL A 78 20.04 -7.26 -4.35
CA VAL A 78 19.25 -6.34 -5.18
C VAL A 78 19.18 -4.95 -4.57
N LYS A 79 18.95 -3.96 -5.44
CA LYS A 79 18.72 -2.57 -5.06
C LYS A 79 17.35 -2.12 -5.57
N GLY A 80 16.75 -1.14 -4.89
CA GLY A 80 15.56 -0.47 -5.41
C GLY A 80 15.85 0.07 -6.81
N SER A 81 15.08 -0.37 -7.81
CA SER A 81 15.32 -0.02 -9.21
C SER A 81 14.95 1.44 -9.52
N ASN A 82 15.55 2.02 -10.55
CA ASN A 82 15.07 3.25 -11.16
C ASN A 82 13.75 2.96 -11.90
N ILE A 83 12.64 3.51 -11.41
CA ILE A 83 11.31 3.37 -12.01
C ILE A 83 10.82 4.70 -12.62
N THR A 84 11.74 5.61 -12.91
CA THR A 84 11.44 6.85 -13.65
C THR A 84 11.35 6.59 -15.15
N ARG A 85 10.87 7.60 -15.90
CA ARG A 85 10.76 7.56 -17.36
C ARG A 85 12.10 7.71 -18.10
N ASP A 86 13.24 7.65 -17.40
CA ASP A 86 14.55 7.62 -18.06
C ASP A 86 14.66 6.37 -18.97
N ARG A 87 15.06 6.60 -20.23
CA ARG A 87 15.07 5.53 -21.24
C ARG A 87 16.28 4.61 -21.14
N ASP A 88 17.38 5.10 -20.58
CA ASP A 88 18.63 4.36 -20.50
C ASP A 88 18.74 3.58 -19.19
N THR A 89 18.35 4.22 -18.08
CA THR A 89 18.60 3.68 -16.72
C THR A 89 17.32 3.36 -15.95
N GLY A 90 16.15 3.76 -16.45
CA GLY A 90 14.84 3.56 -15.85
C GLY A 90 13.94 2.65 -16.67
N ILE A 91 12.65 2.90 -16.57
CA ILE A 91 11.59 2.13 -17.25
C ILE A 91 10.97 2.90 -18.44
N GLY A 92 11.66 3.92 -18.98
CA GLY A 92 11.13 4.79 -20.03
C GLY A 92 10.82 4.10 -21.35
N THR A 93 11.35 2.89 -21.57
CA THR A 93 11.08 2.05 -22.75
C THR A 93 10.04 0.96 -22.52
N TRP A 94 9.56 0.77 -21.27
CA TRP A 94 8.60 -0.27 -20.96
C TRP A 94 7.19 0.12 -21.42
N SER A 95 6.47 -0.86 -21.96
CA SER A 95 5.05 -0.73 -22.23
C SER A 95 4.21 -0.77 -20.96
N ALA A 96 2.94 -0.39 -21.05
CA ALA A 96 2.00 -0.54 -19.94
C ALA A 96 1.87 -2.01 -19.49
N GLU A 97 1.85 -2.94 -20.43
CA GLU A 97 1.77 -4.38 -20.14
C GLU A 97 3.06 -4.90 -19.46
N ASP A 98 4.23 -4.40 -19.83
CA ASP A 98 5.47 -4.74 -19.14
C ASP A 98 5.43 -4.31 -17.67
N LEU A 99 4.91 -3.09 -17.39
CA LEU A 99 4.72 -2.61 -16.03
C LEU A 99 3.70 -3.43 -15.25
N LYS A 100 2.57 -3.80 -15.85
CA LYS A 100 1.57 -4.66 -15.22
C LYS A 100 2.17 -6.02 -14.85
N ARG A 101 2.89 -6.65 -15.78
CA ARG A 101 3.58 -7.93 -15.54
C ARG A 101 4.63 -7.81 -14.43
N ALA A 102 5.42 -6.75 -14.44
CA ALA A 102 6.40 -6.51 -13.37
C ALA A 102 5.73 -6.35 -12.01
N LEU A 103 4.61 -5.62 -11.94
CA LEU A 103 3.86 -5.37 -10.71
C LEU A 103 3.14 -6.61 -10.18
N THR A 104 2.61 -7.49 -11.03
CA THR A 104 1.72 -8.59 -10.60
C THR A 104 2.35 -9.97 -10.76
N GLU A 105 3.30 -10.14 -11.67
CA GLU A 105 3.96 -11.42 -11.95
C GLU A 105 5.43 -11.42 -11.53
N GLY A 106 6.01 -10.23 -11.29
CA GLY A 106 7.42 -10.11 -10.91
C GLY A 106 8.37 -10.42 -12.08
N VAL A 107 7.98 -10.10 -13.33
CA VAL A 107 8.77 -10.41 -14.53
C VAL A 107 9.08 -9.15 -15.32
N ARG A 108 10.36 -8.91 -15.63
CA ARG A 108 10.83 -7.82 -16.48
C ARG A 108 10.54 -8.08 -17.96
N PRO A 109 10.55 -7.06 -18.84
CA PRO A 109 10.35 -7.24 -20.28
C PRO A 109 11.31 -8.26 -20.94
N ASN A 110 12.53 -8.35 -20.44
CA ASN A 110 13.53 -9.30 -20.90
C ASN A 110 13.39 -10.72 -20.30
N GLY A 111 12.31 -11.01 -19.55
CA GLY A 111 12.05 -12.29 -18.92
C GLY A 111 12.79 -12.52 -17.60
N VAL A 112 13.68 -11.63 -17.19
CA VAL A 112 14.40 -11.75 -15.91
C VAL A 112 13.43 -11.50 -14.74
N PRO A 113 13.35 -12.43 -13.75
CA PRO A 113 12.45 -12.26 -12.61
C PRO A 113 12.88 -11.09 -11.72
N LEU A 114 11.92 -10.50 -11.02
CA LEU A 114 12.17 -9.60 -9.89
C LEU A 114 12.40 -10.43 -8.63
N ALA A 115 13.28 -9.95 -7.74
CA ALA A 115 13.37 -10.52 -6.40
C ALA A 115 12.04 -10.30 -5.63
N PRO A 116 11.65 -11.24 -4.75
CA PRO A 116 10.42 -11.11 -3.93
C PRO A 116 10.38 -9.87 -3.05
N GLN A 117 11.51 -9.21 -2.85
CA GLN A 117 11.62 -7.92 -2.17
C GLN A 117 10.81 -6.82 -2.87
N MET A 118 10.64 -6.88 -4.20
CA MET A 118 9.55 -6.19 -4.87
C MET A 118 8.27 -6.99 -4.61
N PRO A 119 7.29 -6.49 -3.84
CA PRO A 119 6.21 -7.30 -3.29
C PRO A 119 5.11 -7.60 -4.32
N TYR A 120 5.49 -8.10 -5.50
CA TYR A 120 4.58 -8.36 -6.61
C TYR A 120 3.48 -9.39 -6.28
N SER A 121 3.75 -10.34 -5.39
CA SER A 121 2.73 -11.28 -4.93
C SER A 121 1.59 -10.60 -4.18
N PHE A 122 1.87 -9.48 -3.48
CA PHE A 122 0.88 -8.66 -2.81
C PHE A 122 0.08 -7.78 -3.78
N TYR A 123 0.61 -7.53 -4.98
CA TYR A 123 -0.04 -6.68 -5.98
C TYR A 123 -0.92 -7.45 -6.97
N LYS A 124 -0.91 -8.80 -6.93
CA LYS A 124 -1.84 -9.63 -7.73
C LYS A 124 -3.31 -9.36 -7.45
N ILE A 125 -3.63 -8.90 -6.25
CA ILE A 125 -4.98 -8.54 -5.84
C ILE A 125 -5.48 -7.22 -6.44
N LEU A 126 -4.58 -6.38 -6.99
CA LEU A 126 -4.99 -5.10 -7.57
C LEU A 126 -6.15 -5.29 -8.52
N THR A 127 -7.23 -4.50 -8.32
CA THR A 127 -8.31 -4.46 -9.29
C THR A 127 -7.78 -4.01 -10.63
N PRO A 128 -8.37 -4.40 -11.77
CA PRO A 128 -7.91 -3.96 -13.08
C PRO A 128 -7.82 -2.43 -13.19
N ALA A 129 -8.81 -1.71 -12.64
CA ALA A 129 -8.83 -0.25 -12.65
C ALA A 129 -7.70 0.37 -11.81
N ASP A 130 -7.41 -0.19 -10.63
CA ASP A 130 -6.32 0.30 -9.78
C ASP A 130 -4.94 -0.03 -10.36
N LEU A 131 -4.78 -1.19 -11.00
CA LEU A 131 -3.54 -1.55 -11.70
C LEU A 131 -3.28 -0.58 -12.87
N ASP A 132 -4.31 -0.29 -13.68
CA ASP A 132 -4.23 0.71 -14.76
C ASP A 132 -3.89 2.10 -14.20
N ALA A 133 -4.48 2.48 -13.07
CA ALA A 133 -4.23 3.75 -12.41
C ALA A 133 -2.78 3.86 -11.92
N VAL A 134 -2.24 2.83 -11.28
CA VAL A 134 -0.84 2.77 -10.84
C VAL A 134 0.11 2.91 -12.03
N VAL A 135 -0.14 2.17 -13.11
CA VAL A 135 0.67 2.25 -14.33
C VAL A 135 0.58 3.65 -14.97
N ALA A 136 -0.62 4.22 -15.06
CA ALA A 136 -0.81 5.57 -15.57
C ALA A 136 -0.03 6.62 -14.77
N TYR A 137 -0.06 6.55 -13.44
CA TYR A 137 0.69 7.47 -12.57
C TYR A 137 2.21 7.28 -12.71
N ILE A 138 2.72 6.04 -12.68
CA ILE A 138 4.15 5.76 -12.88
C ILE A 138 4.60 6.33 -14.22
N GLY A 139 3.75 6.26 -15.24
CA GLY A 139 3.98 6.89 -16.56
C GLY A 139 4.15 8.41 -16.53
N THR A 140 3.76 9.10 -15.47
CA THR A 140 3.93 10.56 -15.32
C THR A 140 5.20 10.97 -14.59
N ILE A 141 5.93 10.02 -13.96
CA ILE A 141 7.12 10.32 -13.17
C ILE A 141 8.23 10.87 -14.09
N PRO A 142 8.77 12.07 -13.81
CA PRO A 142 9.83 12.67 -14.63
C PRO A 142 11.04 11.73 -14.75
N ALA A 143 11.69 11.76 -15.90
CA ALA A 143 12.92 11.00 -16.13
C ALA A 143 14.07 11.53 -15.23
N VAL A 144 14.71 10.63 -14.52
CA VAL A 144 15.93 10.90 -13.75
C VAL A 144 16.98 9.86 -14.13
N LYS A 145 18.06 10.28 -14.73
CA LYS A 145 19.16 9.37 -15.07
C LYS A 145 19.87 8.96 -13.78
N ASN A 146 19.79 7.70 -13.45
CA ASN A 146 20.49 7.10 -12.31
C ASN A 146 20.71 5.62 -12.59
N GLU A 147 21.96 5.23 -12.80
CA GLU A 147 22.33 3.86 -13.04
C GLU A 147 22.31 3.07 -11.73
N VAL A 148 21.51 2.03 -11.68
CA VAL A 148 21.42 1.11 -10.54
C VAL A 148 22.04 -0.21 -10.94
N GLN A 149 22.93 -0.72 -10.09
CA GLN A 149 23.58 -2.00 -10.33
C GLN A 149 22.55 -3.09 -10.63
N PRO A 150 22.79 -3.93 -11.64
CA PRO A 150 21.92 -5.07 -11.94
C PRO A 150 21.76 -6.00 -10.74
N PRO A 151 20.64 -6.71 -10.62
CA PRO A 151 20.44 -7.70 -9.58
C PRO A 151 21.43 -8.86 -9.74
N VAL A 152 21.90 -9.39 -8.62
CA VAL A 152 22.68 -10.64 -8.57
C VAL A 152 21.80 -11.70 -7.93
N TYR A 153 21.46 -12.75 -8.65
CA TYR A 153 20.72 -13.89 -8.15
C TYR A 153 21.68 -15.02 -7.79
N LYS A 154 21.61 -15.46 -6.54
CA LYS A 154 22.53 -16.46 -5.94
C LYS A 154 21.89 -17.85 -5.88
N ALA A 155 20.54 -17.91 -5.79
CA ALA A 155 19.76 -19.14 -5.72
C ALA A 155 18.36 -18.94 -6.34
N ALA A 156 17.59 -20.02 -6.44
CA ALA A 156 16.19 -19.97 -6.84
C ALA A 156 15.38 -19.17 -5.82
N MET A 157 14.54 -18.26 -6.33
CA MET A 157 13.68 -17.42 -5.50
C MET A 157 12.24 -17.91 -5.56
N HIS A 158 11.56 -17.86 -4.43
CA HIS A 158 10.17 -18.22 -4.32
C HIS A 158 9.39 -17.08 -3.67
N ALA A 159 8.39 -16.55 -4.38
CA ALA A 159 7.43 -15.61 -3.78
C ALA A 159 6.34 -16.41 -3.08
N THR A 160 6.02 -16.01 -1.87
CA THR A 160 4.91 -16.60 -1.12
C THR A 160 3.58 -16.11 -1.70
N ALA A 161 2.65 -17.02 -1.97
CA ALA A 161 1.29 -16.68 -2.32
C ALA A 161 0.59 -16.02 -1.13
N ILE A 162 -0.24 -15.01 -1.42
CA ILE A 162 -1.01 -14.30 -0.40
C ILE A 162 -2.42 -14.91 -0.37
N PRO A 163 -2.83 -15.61 0.69
CA PRO A 163 -4.14 -16.23 0.74
C PRO A 163 -5.28 -15.23 0.54
N GLY A 164 -6.11 -15.46 -0.48
CA GLY A 164 -7.16 -14.54 -0.90
C GLY A 164 -6.70 -13.36 -1.77
N GLY A 165 -5.40 -13.22 -2.03
CA GLY A 165 -4.80 -12.18 -2.86
C GLY A 165 -4.14 -12.70 -4.14
N GLU A 166 -4.42 -13.95 -4.54
CA GLU A 166 -3.77 -14.61 -5.68
C GLU A 166 -4.26 -14.12 -7.06
N LYS A 167 -5.34 -13.38 -7.07
CA LYS A 167 -5.98 -12.83 -8.29
C LYS A 167 -6.61 -11.47 -8.01
N PRO A 168 -6.91 -10.68 -9.05
CA PRO A 168 -7.53 -9.38 -8.90
C PRO A 168 -8.84 -9.45 -8.09
N MET A 169 -9.02 -8.52 -7.14
CA MET A 169 -10.25 -8.39 -6.39
C MET A 169 -11.38 -7.86 -7.29
N PRO A 170 -12.59 -8.42 -7.24
CA PRO A 170 -13.74 -7.85 -7.94
C PRO A 170 -14.05 -6.43 -7.45
N GLU A 171 -14.32 -5.50 -8.36
CA GLU A 171 -14.67 -4.11 -8.01
C GLU A 171 -15.88 -4.01 -7.07
N ALA A 172 -16.83 -4.96 -7.19
CA ALA A 172 -18.00 -5.02 -6.32
C ALA A 172 -17.63 -5.23 -4.84
N ASP A 173 -16.54 -5.95 -4.58
CA ASP A 173 -16.07 -6.28 -3.23
C ASP A 173 -15.46 -5.06 -2.51
N MET A 174 -15.03 -4.04 -3.26
CA MET A 174 -14.54 -2.78 -2.71
C MET A 174 -15.60 -1.97 -1.93
N ARG A 175 -16.88 -2.35 -2.03
CA ARG A 175 -17.97 -1.74 -1.26
C ARG A 175 -18.09 -2.32 0.15
N ASP A 176 -17.61 -3.52 0.37
CA ASP A 176 -17.54 -4.14 1.69
C ASP A 176 -16.32 -3.61 2.46
N PRO A 177 -16.49 -2.99 3.63
CA PRO A 177 -15.37 -2.37 4.36
C PRO A 177 -14.30 -3.37 4.79
N ILE A 178 -14.66 -4.61 5.11
CA ILE A 178 -13.69 -5.63 5.51
C ILE A 178 -12.87 -6.10 4.31
N LYS A 179 -13.54 -6.39 3.17
CA LYS A 179 -12.86 -6.77 1.93
C LYS A 179 -11.97 -5.64 1.41
N ARG A 180 -12.47 -4.41 1.44
CA ARG A 180 -11.68 -3.20 1.10
C ARG A 180 -10.48 -3.05 2.03
N GLY A 181 -10.64 -3.26 3.32
CA GLY A 181 -9.57 -3.24 4.30
C GLY A 181 -8.52 -4.33 4.06
N PHE A 182 -8.96 -5.55 3.73
CA PHE A 182 -8.08 -6.64 3.30
C PHE A 182 -7.27 -6.27 2.05
N TYR A 183 -7.94 -5.72 1.03
CA TYR A 183 -7.31 -5.22 -0.18
C TYR A 183 -6.21 -4.20 0.13
N LEU A 184 -6.54 -3.17 0.93
CA LEU A 184 -5.60 -2.12 1.31
C LEU A 184 -4.43 -2.65 2.13
N ALA A 185 -4.69 -3.52 3.12
CA ALA A 185 -3.65 -4.16 3.93
C ALA A 185 -2.73 -5.03 3.06
N THR A 186 -3.28 -5.65 2.01
CA THR A 186 -2.51 -6.48 1.08
C THR A 186 -1.62 -5.61 0.19
N ILE A 187 -2.16 -4.62 -0.51
CA ILE A 187 -1.33 -3.77 -1.39
C ILE A 187 -0.39 -2.83 -0.62
N ALA A 188 -0.67 -2.53 0.65
CA ALA A 188 0.28 -1.89 1.57
C ALA A 188 1.31 -2.88 2.13
N HIS A 189 1.23 -4.14 1.74
CA HIS A 189 2.05 -5.29 2.16
C HIS A 189 2.29 -5.40 3.66
N CYS A 190 1.25 -5.10 4.49
CA CYS A 190 1.34 -5.14 5.94
C CYS A 190 1.83 -6.50 6.46
N MET A 191 1.32 -7.57 5.87
CA MET A 191 1.65 -8.94 6.26
C MET A 191 3.05 -9.39 5.84
N GLU A 192 3.73 -8.65 4.96
CA GLU A 192 5.15 -8.89 4.66
C GLU A 192 6.03 -8.89 5.92
N CYS A 193 5.67 -8.09 6.93
CA CYS A 193 6.32 -8.08 8.22
C CYS A 193 5.49 -8.80 9.29
N HIS A 194 4.17 -8.54 9.35
CA HIS A 194 3.32 -8.99 10.44
C HIS A 194 2.88 -10.46 10.37
N ALA A 195 3.18 -11.18 9.26
CA ALA A 195 2.93 -12.62 9.14
C ALA A 195 4.24 -13.44 9.08
N LYS A 196 5.39 -12.85 9.45
CA LYS A 196 6.66 -13.60 9.50
C LYS A 196 6.86 -14.28 10.83
N THR A 197 7.39 -15.51 10.74
CA THR A 197 7.94 -16.26 11.88
C THR A 197 9.23 -15.57 12.39
N PRO A 198 9.71 -15.86 13.61
CA PRO A 198 10.93 -15.28 14.12
C PRO A 198 12.17 -15.49 13.22
N ASP A 199 12.21 -16.61 12.46
CA ASP A 199 13.26 -16.91 11.47
C ASP A 199 13.04 -16.25 10.10
N GLY A 200 12.03 -15.37 9.97
CA GLY A 200 11.81 -14.54 8.80
C GLY A 200 10.96 -15.16 7.68
N ARG A 201 10.49 -16.41 7.83
CA ARG A 201 9.63 -17.06 6.83
C ARG A 201 8.18 -16.56 6.94
N MET A 202 7.50 -16.42 5.81
CA MET A 202 6.07 -16.10 5.77
C MET A 202 5.22 -17.30 6.22
N ASP A 203 4.31 -17.09 7.18
CA ASP A 203 3.36 -18.11 7.66
C ASP A 203 2.00 -17.46 7.92
N PHE A 204 1.15 -17.46 6.91
CA PHE A 204 -0.21 -16.93 7.01
C PHE A 204 -1.13 -17.75 7.90
N ASN A 205 -0.84 -19.03 8.10
CA ASN A 205 -1.69 -19.91 8.92
C ASN A 205 -1.48 -19.65 10.42
N ASN A 206 -0.23 -19.63 10.86
CA ASN A 206 0.10 -19.55 12.29
C ASN A 206 0.56 -18.15 12.72
N HIS A 207 1.07 -17.32 11.81
CA HIS A 207 1.65 -16.01 12.14
C HIS A 207 0.90 -14.81 11.54
N LEU A 208 -0.27 -15.01 10.92
CA LEU A 208 -1.05 -13.88 10.36
C LEU A 208 -1.33 -12.83 11.45
N GLY A 209 -0.71 -11.66 11.31
CA GLY A 209 -0.81 -10.55 12.25
C GLY A 209 -0.02 -10.71 13.54
N LYS A 210 0.58 -11.87 13.82
CA LYS A 210 1.25 -12.17 15.10
C LYS A 210 2.50 -11.33 15.33
N GLY A 211 3.26 -11.04 14.28
CA GLY A 211 4.55 -10.36 14.42
C GLY A 211 5.61 -11.24 15.12
N GLY A 212 6.48 -10.61 15.92
CA GLY A 212 7.55 -11.30 16.66
C GLY A 212 8.89 -11.41 15.90
N HIS A 213 8.88 -11.20 14.59
CA HIS A 213 10.10 -11.14 13.79
C HIS A 213 10.94 -9.91 14.16
N VAL A 214 12.27 -10.08 14.27
CA VAL A 214 13.19 -8.98 14.55
C VAL A 214 13.78 -8.48 13.24
N MET A 215 13.48 -7.24 12.90
CA MET A 215 14.07 -6.55 11.76
C MET A 215 15.31 -5.77 12.17
N LYS A 216 16.37 -5.88 11.39
CA LYS A 216 17.63 -5.15 11.58
C LYS A 216 17.90 -4.23 10.39
N GLY A 217 18.40 -3.04 10.66
CA GLY A 217 18.71 -2.08 9.61
C GLY A 217 19.38 -0.83 10.15
N PRO A 218 19.55 0.21 9.33
CA PRO A 218 20.10 1.49 9.77
C PRO A 218 19.31 2.17 10.91
N PHE A 219 18.06 1.73 11.13
CA PHE A 219 17.19 2.16 12.23
C PHE A 219 17.43 1.39 13.54
N GLY A 220 18.40 0.47 13.56
CA GLY A 220 18.68 -0.46 14.66
C GLY A 220 17.84 -1.74 14.57
N GLU A 221 17.55 -2.35 15.72
CA GLU A 221 16.69 -3.53 15.82
C GLU A 221 15.26 -3.11 16.21
N VAL A 222 14.28 -3.71 15.53
CA VAL A 222 12.86 -3.51 15.80
C VAL A 222 12.14 -4.84 15.76
N THR A 223 11.47 -5.19 16.86
CA THR A 223 10.55 -6.34 16.87
C THR A 223 9.21 -5.93 16.28
N VAL A 224 8.78 -6.66 15.26
CA VAL A 224 7.49 -6.44 14.60
C VAL A 224 6.35 -6.71 15.57
N ALA A 225 5.47 -5.75 15.74
CA ALA A 225 4.37 -5.84 16.70
C ALA A 225 3.31 -6.88 16.31
N ASN A 226 2.67 -7.45 17.33
CA ASN A 226 1.43 -8.21 17.15
C ASN A 226 0.28 -7.24 16.89
N ILE A 227 -0.38 -7.39 15.74
CA ILE A 227 -1.54 -6.57 15.32
C ILE A 227 -2.84 -7.38 15.27
N THR A 228 -2.86 -8.56 15.89
CA THR A 228 -4.07 -9.39 15.99
C THR A 228 -5.05 -8.82 17.03
N SER A 229 -6.26 -9.36 17.06
CA SER A 229 -7.29 -9.00 18.05
C SER A 229 -6.99 -9.50 19.48
N HIS A 230 -5.77 -10.00 19.74
CA HIS A 230 -5.39 -10.40 21.09
C HIS A 230 -5.46 -9.21 22.07
N PRO A 231 -6.15 -9.32 23.23
CA PRO A 231 -6.52 -8.18 24.05
C PRO A 231 -5.32 -7.44 24.69
N THR A 232 -4.23 -8.15 25.00
CA THR A 232 -3.06 -7.58 25.67
C THR A 232 -1.79 -7.58 24.83
N LYS A 233 -1.54 -8.64 24.04
CA LYS A 233 -0.34 -8.76 23.18
C LYS A 233 -0.53 -8.13 21.81
N GLY A 234 -1.79 -8.03 21.34
CA GLY A 234 -2.18 -7.42 20.09
C GLY A 234 -2.88 -6.08 20.27
N ILE A 235 -3.72 -5.76 19.29
CA ILE A 235 -4.48 -4.49 19.26
C ILE A 235 -5.92 -4.64 19.79
N GLY A 236 -6.33 -5.83 20.29
CA GLY A 236 -7.71 -6.05 20.73
C GLY A 236 -8.17 -5.13 21.87
N GLY A 237 -7.25 -4.71 22.74
CA GLY A 237 -7.53 -3.73 23.80
C GLY A 237 -7.29 -2.27 23.40
N TRP A 238 -7.11 -1.96 22.12
CA TRP A 238 -6.92 -0.58 21.64
C TRP A 238 -8.23 0.03 21.20
N THR A 239 -8.43 1.32 21.50
CA THR A 239 -9.51 2.12 20.92
C THR A 239 -9.25 2.41 19.44
N ASP A 240 -10.28 2.81 18.69
CA ASP A 240 -10.10 3.22 17.29
C ASP A 240 -9.22 4.46 17.16
N ALA A 241 -9.30 5.38 18.10
CA ALA A 241 -8.45 6.57 18.15
C ALA A 241 -6.96 6.20 18.35
N GLU A 242 -6.65 5.23 19.20
CA GLU A 242 -5.29 4.73 19.40
C GLU A 242 -4.76 4.02 18.16
N LEU A 243 -5.58 3.18 17.51
CA LEU A 243 -5.20 2.48 16.29
C LEU A 243 -5.00 3.47 15.12
N LYS A 244 -5.89 4.45 14.97
CA LYS A 244 -5.75 5.53 13.99
C LYS A 244 -4.44 6.28 14.21
N ARG A 245 -4.16 6.70 15.44
CA ARG A 245 -2.92 7.40 15.80
C ARG A 245 -1.67 6.57 15.49
N ALA A 246 -1.71 5.26 15.71
CA ALA A 246 -0.61 4.37 15.36
C ALA A 246 -0.31 4.38 13.85
N LEU A 247 -1.33 4.39 13.02
CA LEU A 247 -1.19 4.39 11.56
C LEU A 247 -0.76 5.77 11.03
N VAL A 248 -1.42 6.86 11.45
CA VAL A 248 -1.25 8.18 10.83
C VAL A 248 -0.24 9.09 11.53
N GLU A 249 0.16 8.77 12.77
CA GLU A 249 1.16 9.53 13.54
C GLU A 249 2.38 8.70 13.96
N ALA A 250 2.39 7.40 13.66
CA ALA A 250 3.40 6.44 14.12
C ALA A 250 3.59 6.44 15.64
N LYS A 251 2.50 6.53 16.42
CA LYS A 251 2.52 6.54 17.89
C LYS A 251 1.73 5.36 18.45
N GLY A 252 2.39 4.60 19.32
CA GLY A 252 1.78 3.50 20.06
C GLY A 252 0.77 3.96 21.11
N LYS A 253 0.02 3.00 21.68
CA LYS A 253 -0.92 3.24 22.79
C LYS A 253 -0.22 3.88 24.01
N ASP A 254 1.00 3.46 24.27
CA ASP A 254 1.87 3.96 25.34
C ASP A 254 2.54 5.31 25.03
N GLY A 255 2.21 5.93 23.88
CA GLY A 255 2.76 7.21 23.43
C GLY A 255 4.14 7.14 22.77
N ARG A 256 4.80 5.98 22.76
CA ARG A 256 6.10 5.82 22.07
C ARG A 256 5.96 6.07 20.58
N THR A 257 6.96 6.71 19.99
CA THR A 257 7.04 6.87 18.53
C THR A 257 7.62 5.61 17.90
N PHE A 258 6.99 5.14 16.82
CA PHE A 258 7.50 3.99 16.08
C PHE A 258 8.75 4.37 15.29
N LYS A 259 9.67 3.41 15.18
CA LYS A 259 10.83 3.49 14.31
C LYS A 259 10.48 2.92 12.92
N LEU A 260 11.33 3.19 11.93
CA LEU A 260 11.29 2.46 10.67
C LEU A 260 11.42 0.94 10.92
N PRO A 261 10.80 0.09 10.12
CA PRO A 261 9.99 0.43 8.93
C PRO A 261 8.53 0.79 9.23
N MET A 262 8.03 0.67 10.48
CA MET A 262 6.63 0.95 10.81
C MET A 262 6.30 2.46 10.91
N ALA A 263 7.29 3.34 11.00
CA ALA A 263 7.09 4.80 10.94
C ALA A 263 6.63 5.25 9.53
N ARG A 264 5.47 4.75 9.08
CA ARG A 264 4.89 5.00 7.74
C ARG A 264 3.88 6.14 7.72
N HIS A 265 3.81 6.95 8.77
CA HIS A 265 2.88 8.09 8.88
C HIS A 265 3.00 9.08 7.72
N ILE A 266 4.18 9.24 7.12
CA ILE A 266 4.38 10.08 5.92
C ILE A 266 3.55 9.63 4.71
N TYR A 267 3.13 8.36 4.68
CA TYR A 267 2.25 7.77 3.68
C TYR A 267 0.82 7.68 4.22
N TYR A 268 0.62 7.01 5.34
CA TYR A 268 -0.70 6.65 5.85
C TYR A 268 -1.51 7.86 6.37
N SER A 269 -0.86 8.99 6.71
CA SER A 269 -1.57 10.25 6.98
C SER A 269 -2.30 10.82 5.77
N LYS A 270 -2.00 10.32 4.56
CA LYS A 270 -2.65 10.70 3.30
C LYS A 270 -3.82 9.78 2.94
N LEU A 271 -4.06 8.72 3.71
CA LEU A 271 -5.21 7.85 3.48
C LEU A 271 -6.52 8.62 3.64
N THR A 272 -7.48 8.33 2.75
CA THR A 272 -8.84 8.84 2.95
C THR A 272 -9.42 8.25 4.23
N GLU A 273 -10.33 8.98 4.87
CA GLU A 273 -11.00 8.51 6.09
C GLU A 273 -11.70 7.15 5.85
N ALA A 274 -12.31 6.97 4.68
CA ALA A 274 -12.98 5.73 4.31
C ALA A 274 -11.98 4.55 4.20
N ASP A 275 -10.81 4.76 3.60
CA ASP A 275 -9.79 3.73 3.48
C ASP A 275 -9.11 3.42 4.81
N LEU A 276 -8.85 4.43 5.62
CA LEU A 276 -8.31 4.25 6.96
C LEU A 276 -9.26 3.44 7.85
N ASN A 277 -10.57 3.77 7.81
CA ASN A 277 -11.57 3.04 8.57
C ASN A 277 -11.74 1.59 8.07
N ALA A 278 -11.70 1.35 6.76
CA ALA A 278 -11.73 0.01 6.18
C ALA A 278 -10.50 -0.81 6.60
N LEU A 279 -9.31 -0.21 6.54
CA LEU A 279 -8.07 -0.86 6.97
C LEU A 279 -8.12 -1.24 8.46
N MET A 280 -8.56 -0.33 9.34
CA MET A 280 -8.73 -0.60 10.77
C MET A 280 -9.77 -1.69 11.01
N ALA A 281 -10.91 -1.65 10.31
CA ALA A 281 -11.94 -2.68 10.42
C ALA A 281 -11.39 -4.07 10.08
N TYR A 282 -10.65 -4.19 8.97
CA TYR A 282 -10.01 -5.46 8.60
C TYR A 282 -9.00 -5.93 9.66
N VAL A 283 -8.08 -5.07 10.10
CA VAL A 283 -7.03 -5.47 11.05
C VAL A 283 -7.66 -5.98 12.36
N ARG A 284 -8.81 -5.44 12.78
CA ARG A 284 -9.56 -5.95 13.93
C ARG A 284 -10.17 -7.34 13.75
N THR A 285 -10.32 -7.82 12.51
CA THR A 285 -10.81 -9.19 12.25
C THR A 285 -9.70 -10.25 12.36
N LEU A 286 -8.43 -9.84 12.46
CA LEU A 286 -7.33 -10.80 12.56
C LEU A 286 -7.47 -11.65 13.83
N PRO A 287 -7.47 -12.99 13.70
CA PRO A 287 -7.66 -13.89 14.85
C PRO A 287 -6.61 -13.63 15.93
N ALA A 288 -7.03 -13.63 17.20
CA ALA A 288 -6.13 -13.46 18.34
C ALA A 288 -5.02 -14.51 18.31
N LYS A 289 -3.77 -14.07 18.41
CA LYS A 289 -2.57 -14.91 18.47
C LYS A 289 -1.62 -14.40 19.55
N GLU A 290 -0.98 -15.36 20.26
CA GLU A 290 0.03 -15.06 21.29
C GLU A 290 1.44 -15.00 20.74
#